data_5798458e598cee56d503cb0338340878
#
_entry.id   5798458e598cee56d503cb0338340878
#
_cell.length_a   1.000
_cell.length_b   1.000
_cell.length_c   1.000
_cell.angle_alpha   90.00
_cell.angle_beta   90.00
_cell.angle_gamma   90.00
#
_symmetry.space_group_name_H-M   'P 1'
#
loop_
_entity.id
_entity.type
_entity.pdbx_description
1 polymer ?
#
loop_
_entity_poly.entity_id
_entity_poly.type
_entity_poly.pdbx_seq_one_letter_code
_entity_poly.pdbx_strand_id
1 'polypeptide(L)'
;VVHSHVLEHLYNPVETVKLIASKMKPGAKMIISFPNLRELLKLGGSNALNFEHTYFADEDVLRQILNKASLVLESVQKFRNHSFFISCKKAGGATNGPMGIQGDKSTESLFSSSWQTIKNVATDFNKTLLENPDSRAYLFGAHVFSQGLLLKGVNQDDCAAILDNSVAKQ
;
A
#
# COMPACT_ATOMS: atom_id res chain seq x y z
N VAL A 1 -20.89 7.72 -7.48
CA VAL A 1 -20.27 6.44 -7.20
C VAL A 1 -19.36 6.60 -6.01
N VAL A 2 -19.35 5.63 -5.10
CA VAL A 2 -18.43 5.60 -3.95
C VAL A 2 -17.83 4.22 -3.86
N HIS A 3 -16.52 4.12 -3.70
CA HIS A 3 -15.85 2.88 -3.33
C HIS A 3 -14.65 3.18 -2.42
N SER A 4 -14.37 2.27 -1.52
CA SER A 4 -13.38 2.43 -0.48
C SER A 4 -12.48 1.21 -0.43
N HIS A 5 -11.16 1.43 -0.54
CA HIS A 5 -10.17 0.37 -0.48
C HIS A 5 -10.49 -0.81 -1.42
N VAL A 6 -10.65 -0.52 -2.71
CA VAL A 6 -10.96 -1.49 -3.77
C VAL A 6 -9.91 -1.46 -4.88
N LEU A 7 -9.44 -0.26 -5.27
CA LEU A 7 -8.54 -0.11 -6.41
C LEU A 7 -7.22 -0.87 -6.23
N GLU A 8 -6.69 -0.90 -5.03
CA GLU A 8 -5.44 -1.58 -4.68
C GLU A 8 -5.50 -3.11 -4.86
N HIS A 9 -6.71 -3.67 -4.89
CA HIS A 9 -6.95 -5.10 -5.08
C HIS A 9 -7.22 -5.49 -6.55
N LEU A 10 -7.29 -4.52 -7.45
CA LEU A 10 -7.65 -4.76 -8.85
C LEU A 10 -6.41 -5.03 -9.70
N TYR A 11 -6.42 -6.11 -10.47
CA TYR A 11 -5.35 -6.42 -11.43
C TYR A 11 -5.28 -5.41 -12.59
N ASN A 12 -6.41 -4.81 -12.97
CA ASN A 12 -6.48 -3.81 -14.02
C ASN A 12 -7.30 -2.60 -13.58
N PRO A 13 -6.77 -1.75 -12.69
CA PRO A 13 -7.51 -0.63 -12.12
C PRO A 13 -7.92 0.40 -13.17
N VAL A 14 -7.09 0.63 -14.20
CA VAL A 14 -7.40 1.59 -15.27
C VAL A 14 -8.67 1.19 -16.02
N GLU A 15 -8.76 -0.05 -16.48
CA GLU A 15 -9.93 -0.52 -17.23
C GLU A 15 -11.18 -0.59 -16.34
N THR A 16 -11.04 -0.96 -15.09
CA THR A 16 -12.16 -0.94 -14.15
C THR A 16 -12.69 0.47 -13.93
N VAL A 17 -11.81 1.45 -13.71
CA VAL A 17 -12.21 2.84 -13.52
C VAL A 17 -12.84 3.41 -14.81
N LYS A 18 -12.29 3.08 -15.99
CA LYS A 18 -12.90 3.42 -17.29
C LYS A 18 -14.32 2.84 -17.43
N LEU A 19 -14.49 1.57 -17.08
CA LEU A 19 -15.80 0.91 -17.15
C LEU A 19 -16.80 1.62 -16.23
N ILE A 20 -16.43 1.91 -14.98
CA ILE A 20 -17.29 2.66 -14.05
C ILE A 20 -17.61 4.04 -14.62
N ALA A 21 -16.60 4.78 -15.08
CA ALA A 21 -16.77 6.12 -15.66
C ALA A 21 -17.69 6.09 -16.88
N SER A 22 -17.63 5.04 -17.71
CA SER A 22 -18.52 4.90 -18.88
C SER A 22 -20.01 4.85 -18.49
N LYS A 23 -20.32 4.31 -17.32
CA LYS A 23 -21.69 4.21 -16.78
C LYS A 23 -22.14 5.47 -16.02
N MET A 24 -21.23 6.38 -15.71
CA MET A 24 -21.56 7.64 -15.02
C MET A 24 -22.15 8.65 -16.00
N LYS A 25 -23.12 9.44 -15.54
CA LYS A 25 -23.61 10.60 -16.29
C LYS A 25 -22.52 11.70 -16.34
N PRO A 26 -22.49 12.56 -17.39
CA PRO A 26 -21.64 13.74 -17.39
C PRO A 26 -21.86 14.57 -16.11
N GLY A 27 -20.78 15.02 -15.50
CA GLY A 27 -20.84 15.79 -14.26
C GLY A 27 -21.08 14.96 -12.98
N ALA A 28 -21.34 13.66 -13.07
CA ALA A 28 -21.49 12.80 -11.90
C ALA A 28 -20.15 12.69 -11.14
N LYS A 29 -20.24 12.59 -9.81
CA LYS A 29 -19.08 12.47 -8.93
C LYS A 29 -18.76 11.01 -8.58
N MET A 30 -17.48 10.74 -8.43
CA MET A 30 -16.95 9.51 -7.84
C MET A 30 -16.08 9.87 -6.65
N ILE A 31 -16.27 9.17 -5.54
CA ILE A 31 -15.44 9.29 -4.33
C ILE A 31 -14.72 7.96 -4.16
N ILE A 32 -13.41 8.04 -3.99
CA ILE A 32 -12.52 6.89 -3.85
C ILE A 32 -11.72 7.06 -2.57
N SER A 33 -11.67 6.05 -1.70
CA SER A 33 -10.61 5.99 -0.71
C SER A 33 -9.55 4.97 -1.12
N PHE A 34 -8.31 5.30 -0.81
CA PHE A 34 -7.13 4.54 -1.21
C PHE A 34 -6.03 4.66 -0.15
N PRO A 35 -5.19 3.62 0.07
CA PRO A 35 -4.08 3.70 1.00
C PRO A 35 -3.10 4.83 0.68
N ASN A 36 -2.62 5.53 1.69
CA ASN A 36 -1.57 6.54 1.53
C ASN A 36 -0.19 5.87 1.54
N LEU A 37 0.20 5.30 0.41
CA LEU A 37 1.44 4.55 0.27
C LEU A 37 2.66 5.30 0.81
N ARG A 38 2.81 6.58 0.49
CA ARG A 38 3.99 7.36 0.92
C ARG A 38 4.09 7.51 2.43
N GLU A 39 2.98 7.78 3.11
CA GLU A 39 2.98 7.89 4.57
C GLU A 39 3.17 6.53 5.23
N LEU A 40 2.59 5.48 4.68
CA LEU A 40 2.80 4.10 5.16
C LEU A 40 4.28 3.70 5.05
N LEU A 41 4.93 4.01 3.93
CA LEU A 41 6.36 3.73 3.73
C LEU A 41 7.25 4.56 4.66
N LYS A 42 6.96 5.83 4.89
CA LYS A 42 7.70 6.68 5.84
C LYS A 42 7.66 6.14 7.27
N LEU A 43 6.54 5.55 7.65
CA LEU A 43 6.37 4.93 8.97
C LEU A 43 7.04 3.55 9.07
N GLY A 44 7.70 3.08 8.03
CA GLY A 44 8.24 1.72 7.95
C GLY A 44 7.13 0.65 7.95
N GLY A 45 5.91 1.07 7.59
CA GLY A 45 4.71 0.25 7.68
C GLY A 45 4.67 -0.86 6.65
N SER A 46 4.80 -2.09 7.11
CA SER A 46 4.61 -3.29 6.31
C SER A 46 3.19 -3.42 5.73
N ASN A 47 2.21 -2.72 6.32
CA ASN A 47 0.82 -2.69 5.82
C ASN A 47 0.70 -2.14 4.40
N ALA A 48 1.69 -1.34 3.93
CA ALA A 48 1.77 -0.93 2.54
C ALA A 48 2.01 -2.11 1.59
N LEU A 49 2.68 -3.17 2.07
CA LEU A 49 3.11 -4.33 1.30
C LEU A 49 2.19 -5.55 1.51
N ASN A 50 0.92 -5.30 1.79
CA ASN A 50 -0.06 -6.38 1.91
C ASN A 50 -0.12 -7.20 0.62
N PHE A 51 -0.02 -8.53 0.74
CA PHE A 51 -0.06 -9.46 -0.41
C PHE A 51 -1.40 -9.43 -1.16
N GLU A 52 -2.46 -8.94 -0.53
CA GLU A 52 -3.77 -8.73 -1.16
C GLU A 52 -3.77 -7.53 -2.11
N HIS A 53 -2.79 -6.62 -1.99
CA HIS A 53 -2.65 -5.48 -2.88
C HIS A 53 -1.93 -5.91 -4.16
N THR A 54 -2.64 -5.88 -5.26
CA THR A 54 -2.08 -6.13 -6.59
C THR A 54 -1.49 -4.87 -7.22
N TYR A 55 -1.80 -3.72 -6.62
CA TYR A 55 -1.43 -2.42 -7.13
C TYR A 55 -1.03 -1.45 -6.01
N PHE A 56 0.15 -0.88 -6.15
CA PHE A 56 0.68 0.11 -5.22
C PHE A 56 0.74 1.46 -5.91
N ALA A 57 -0.06 2.41 -5.45
CA ALA A 57 -0.13 3.73 -6.04
C ALA A 57 0.08 4.83 -5.00
N ASP A 58 0.76 5.87 -5.40
CA ASP A 58 0.73 7.15 -4.75
C ASP A 58 -0.34 8.06 -5.40
N GLU A 59 -0.43 9.30 -4.92
CA GLU A 59 -1.40 10.26 -5.44
C GLU A 59 -1.20 10.54 -6.94
N ASP A 60 0.05 10.60 -7.41
CA ASP A 60 0.36 10.92 -8.80
C ASP A 60 -0.06 9.79 -9.75
N VAL A 61 0.15 8.55 -9.34
CA VAL A 61 -0.32 7.38 -10.08
C VAL A 61 -1.85 7.35 -10.13
N LEU A 62 -2.52 7.63 -9.01
CA LEU A 62 -3.98 7.71 -8.99
C LEU A 62 -4.52 8.81 -9.91
N ARG A 63 -3.91 9.99 -9.93
CA ARG A 63 -4.25 11.07 -10.87
C ARG A 63 -4.17 10.60 -12.32
N GLN A 64 -3.13 9.86 -12.66
CA GLN A 64 -2.95 9.32 -14.02
C GLN A 64 -4.05 8.29 -14.36
N ILE A 65 -4.42 7.41 -13.43
CA ILE A 65 -5.53 6.45 -13.63
C ILE A 65 -6.83 7.18 -13.89
N LEU A 66 -7.14 8.20 -13.07
CA LEU A 66 -8.37 8.99 -13.21
C LEU A 66 -8.42 9.73 -14.55
N ASN A 67 -7.32 10.35 -14.95
CA ASN A 67 -7.22 11.04 -16.24
C ASN A 67 -7.45 10.09 -17.42
N LYS A 68 -6.87 8.86 -17.38
CA LYS A 68 -7.10 7.84 -18.41
C LYS A 68 -8.56 7.39 -18.51
N ALA A 69 -9.33 7.55 -17.44
CA ALA A 69 -10.75 7.23 -17.36
C ALA A 69 -11.66 8.44 -17.65
N SER A 70 -11.09 9.55 -18.12
CA SER A 70 -11.83 10.82 -18.32
C SER A 70 -12.51 11.34 -17.05
N LEU A 71 -11.86 11.13 -15.91
CA LEU A 71 -12.27 11.68 -14.64
C LEU A 71 -11.33 12.83 -14.25
N VAL A 72 -11.91 13.95 -13.87
CA VAL A 72 -11.19 15.14 -13.40
C VAL A 72 -11.17 15.14 -11.89
N LEU A 73 -9.98 15.21 -11.31
CA LEU A 73 -9.78 15.33 -9.87
C LEU A 73 -10.30 16.68 -9.38
N GLU A 74 -11.20 16.67 -8.39
CA GLU A 74 -11.73 17.88 -7.74
C GLU A 74 -11.03 18.16 -6.41
N SER A 75 -10.83 17.13 -5.59
CA SER A 75 -10.18 17.30 -4.29
C SER A 75 -9.50 16.01 -3.80
N VAL A 76 -8.49 16.19 -2.97
CA VAL A 76 -7.81 15.12 -2.22
C VAL A 76 -7.83 15.51 -0.75
N GLN A 77 -8.31 14.61 0.10
CA GLN A 77 -8.30 14.78 1.54
C GLN A 77 -7.52 13.63 2.17
N LYS A 78 -6.55 13.95 3.02
CA LYS A 78 -5.81 12.94 3.76
C LYS A 78 -6.58 12.56 5.03
N PHE A 79 -6.69 11.27 5.28
CA PHE A 79 -7.24 10.74 6.52
C PHE A 79 -6.12 10.12 7.34
N ARG A 80 -5.65 10.86 8.35
CA ARG A 80 -4.48 10.50 9.15
C ARG A 80 -3.30 10.16 8.23
N ASN A 81 -2.44 9.24 8.64
CA ASN A 81 -1.35 8.72 7.82
C ASN A 81 -1.72 7.42 7.07
N HIS A 82 -3.02 7.12 6.98
CA HIS A 82 -3.50 5.83 6.51
C HIS A 82 -4.03 5.89 5.06
N SER A 83 -4.85 6.87 4.73
CA SER A 83 -5.56 6.90 3.46
C SER A 83 -5.74 8.30 2.90
N PHE A 84 -6.07 8.38 1.61
CA PHE A 84 -6.73 9.58 1.08
C PHE A 84 -8.16 9.27 0.65
N PHE A 85 -8.96 10.34 0.65
CA PHE A 85 -10.25 10.41 -0.02
C PHE A 85 -10.12 11.33 -1.22
N ILE A 86 -10.41 10.79 -2.39
CA ILE A 86 -10.35 11.50 -3.66
C ILE A 86 -11.77 11.72 -4.12
N SER A 87 -12.13 12.99 -4.42
CA SER A 87 -13.34 13.33 -5.17
C SER A 87 -12.94 13.64 -6.60
N CYS A 88 -13.60 12.99 -7.54
CA CYS A 88 -13.43 13.24 -8.96
C CYS A 88 -14.78 13.31 -9.66
N LYS A 89 -14.80 13.96 -10.85
CA LYS A 89 -15.99 14.21 -11.64
C LYS A 89 -15.79 13.72 -13.05
N LYS A 90 -16.85 13.13 -13.65
CA LYS A 90 -16.79 12.75 -15.05
C LYS A 90 -16.67 13.97 -15.93
N ALA A 91 -15.62 14.03 -16.76
CA ALA A 91 -15.42 15.06 -17.75
C ALA A 91 -16.51 15.01 -18.83
N GLY A 92 -16.85 16.16 -19.39
CA GLY A 92 -17.79 16.26 -20.52
C GLY A 92 -17.20 15.88 -21.88
N GLY A 93 -15.88 15.55 -21.95
CA GLY A 93 -15.17 15.19 -23.17
C GLY A 93 -13.91 14.35 -22.86
N ALA A 94 -13.20 13.90 -23.89
CA ALA A 94 -11.97 13.15 -23.75
C ALA A 94 -10.88 14.00 -23.09
N THR A 95 -10.20 13.43 -22.11
CA THR A 95 -8.99 14.03 -21.52
C THR A 95 -7.76 13.37 -22.14
N ASN A 96 -6.91 14.16 -22.77
CA ASN A 96 -5.63 13.69 -23.34
C ASN A 96 -4.60 13.61 -22.21
N GLY A 97 -4.60 12.50 -21.47
CA GLY A 97 -3.57 12.21 -20.50
C GLY A 97 -2.35 11.52 -21.15
N PRO A 98 -1.16 11.56 -20.52
CA PRO A 98 0.03 10.88 -21.03
C PRO A 98 -0.22 9.38 -21.18
N MET A 99 0.41 8.77 -22.19
CA MET A 99 0.18 7.36 -22.57
C MET A 99 0.69 6.34 -21.53
N GLY A 100 1.73 6.67 -20.74
CA GLY A 100 2.29 5.81 -19.70
C GLY A 100 1.79 6.18 -18.30
N ILE A 101 1.83 5.24 -17.37
CA ILE A 101 1.74 5.53 -15.93
C ILE A 101 3.17 5.52 -15.40
N GLN A 102 3.59 6.64 -14.82
CA GLN A 102 4.92 6.77 -14.22
C GLN A 102 4.78 7.00 -12.72
N GLY A 103 5.46 6.17 -11.94
CA GLY A 103 5.61 6.41 -10.50
C GLY A 103 6.62 7.52 -10.22
N ASP A 104 6.54 8.10 -9.03
CA ASP A 104 7.49 9.10 -8.56
C ASP A 104 8.75 8.41 -8.00
N LYS A 105 9.94 8.83 -8.46
CA LYS A 105 11.25 8.35 -7.95
C LYS A 105 11.40 8.51 -6.44
N SER A 106 10.76 9.51 -5.85
CA SER A 106 10.78 9.71 -4.39
C SER A 106 10.01 8.60 -3.66
N THR A 107 8.96 8.04 -4.26
CA THR A 107 8.22 6.89 -3.71
C THR A 107 9.07 5.62 -3.79
N GLU A 108 9.83 5.42 -4.87
CA GLU A 108 10.79 4.33 -5.01
C GLU A 108 11.89 4.39 -3.92
N SER A 109 12.42 5.59 -3.67
CA SER A 109 13.39 5.81 -2.58
C SER A 109 12.80 5.50 -1.20
N LEU A 110 11.56 5.91 -0.93
CA LEU A 110 10.86 5.58 0.31
C LEU A 110 10.65 4.09 0.47
N PHE A 111 10.31 3.39 -0.60
CA PHE A 111 10.19 1.93 -0.60
C PHE A 111 11.52 1.26 -0.20
N SER A 112 12.61 1.68 -0.84
CA SER A 112 13.95 1.16 -0.54
C SER A 112 14.36 1.43 0.91
N SER A 113 14.07 2.62 1.43
CA SER A 113 14.35 3.01 2.84
C SER A 113 13.50 2.19 3.82
N SER A 114 12.22 1.98 3.54
CA SER A 114 11.33 1.16 4.36
C SER A 114 11.84 -0.30 4.43
N TRP A 115 12.27 -0.84 3.30
CA TRP A 115 12.83 -2.18 3.22
C TRP A 115 14.16 -2.32 3.97
N GLN A 116 15.00 -1.28 3.94
CA GLN A 116 16.23 -1.23 4.73
C GLN A 116 15.93 -1.15 6.24
N THR A 117 14.86 -0.45 6.64
CA THR A 117 14.43 -0.41 8.04
C THR A 117 14.08 -1.82 8.56
N ILE A 118 13.34 -2.62 7.79
CA ILE A 118 13.03 -4.01 8.16
C ILE A 118 14.32 -4.82 8.32
N LYS A 119 15.30 -4.64 7.43
CA LYS A 119 16.61 -5.31 7.53
C LYS A 119 17.36 -4.90 8.80
N ASN A 120 17.37 -3.62 9.14
CA ASN A 120 18.04 -3.13 10.36
C ASN A 120 17.39 -3.74 11.61
N VAL A 121 16.06 -3.77 11.68
CA VAL A 121 15.33 -4.42 12.79
C VAL A 121 15.69 -5.90 12.91
N ALA A 122 15.78 -6.63 11.79
CA ALA A 122 16.20 -8.03 11.80
C ALA A 122 17.64 -8.20 12.32
N THR A 123 18.55 -7.31 11.93
CA THR A 123 19.94 -7.31 12.39
C THR A 123 20.04 -7.03 13.89
N ASP A 124 19.33 -6.01 14.38
CA ASP A 124 19.33 -5.65 15.81
C ASP A 124 18.69 -6.74 16.66
N PHE A 125 17.65 -7.40 16.17
CA PHE A 125 17.02 -8.54 16.81
C PHE A 125 18.03 -9.70 16.99
N ASN A 126 18.70 -10.11 15.92
CA ASN A 126 19.68 -11.19 15.99
C ASN A 126 20.85 -10.85 16.94
N LYS A 127 21.33 -9.61 16.91
CA LYS A 127 22.34 -9.13 17.84
C LYS A 127 21.87 -9.23 19.29
N THR A 128 20.65 -8.80 19.58
CA THR A 128 20.06 -8.88 20.93
C THR A 128 19.99 -10.31 21.45
N LEU A 129 19.66 -11.28 20.59
CA LEU A 129 19.63 -12.69 20.96
C LEU A 129 21.03 -13.24 21.25
N LEU A 130 22.03 -12.88 20.45
CA LEU A 130 23.42 -13.27 20.69
C LEU A 130 23.95 -12.72 22.02
N GLU A 131 23.58 -11.53 22.41
CA GLU A 131 23.95 -10.90 23.67
C GLU A 131 23.17 -11.48 24.88
N ASN A 132 22.08 -12.20 24.64
CA ASN A 132 21.21 -12.79 25.67
C ASN A 132 20.88 -14.26 25.36
N PRO A 133 21.83 -15.17 25.41
CA PRO A 133 21.69 -16.55 24.93
C PRO A 133 20.63 -17.37 25.69
N ASP A 134 20.29 -16.99 26.92
CA ASP A 134 19.24 -17.65 27.70
C ASP A 134 17.84 -17.13 27.43
N SER A 135 17.72 -16.11 26.57
CA SER A 135 16.44 -15.51 26.22
C SER A 135 15.71 -16.30 25.14
N ARG A 136 14.37 -16.30 25.19
CA ARG A 136 13.51 -16.86 24.15
C ARG A 136 12.81 -15.73 23.42
N ALA A 137 12.89 -15.75 22.10
CA ALA A 137 12.20 -14.78 21.25
C ALA A 137 10.89 -15.36 20.69
N TYR A 138 9.91 -14.50 20.56
CA TYR A 138 8.64 -14.80 19.92
C TYR A 138 8.34 -13.71 18.90
N LEU A 139 7.86 -14.08 17.72
CA LEU A 139 7.31 -13.14 16.75
C LEU A 139 5.82 -13.01 16.98
N PHE A 140 5.32 -11.79 17.23
CA PHE A 140 3.90 -11.56 17.37
C PHE A 140 3.29 -11.03 16.06
N GLY A 141 2.26 -11.74 15.57
CA GLY A 141 1.57 -11.46 14.31
C GLY A 141 2.11 -12.31 13.15
N ALA A 142 1.39 -13.36 12.76
CA ALA A 142 1.66 -14.16 11.56
C ALA A 142 1.24 -13.40 10.30
N HIS A 143 1.99 -12.35 9.95
CA HIS A 143 1.59 -11.33 8.99
C HIS A 143 2.82 -10.82 8.22
N VAL A 144 2.59 -10.03 7.19
CA VAL A 144 3.62 -9.60 6.22
C VAL A 144 4.86 -8.98 6.87
N PHE A 145 4.74 -8.34 8.04
CA PHE A 145 5.90 -7.79 8.75
C PHE A 145 6.80 -8.89 9.33
N SER A 146 6.23 -9.88 10.01
CA SER A 146 7.00 -11.03 10.52
C SER A 146 7.65 -11.82 9.38
N GLN A 147 6.94 -12.02 8.28
CA GLN A 147 7.50 -12.61 7.06
C GLN A 147 8.66 -11.76 6.52
N GLY A 148 8.51 -10.43 6.51
CA GLY A 148 9.57 -9.49 6.12
C GLY A 148 10.80 -9.59 7.00
N LEU A 149 10.66 -9.75 8.32
CA LEU A 149 11.76 -9.96 9.25
C LEU A 149 12.52 -11.28 8.98
N LEU A 150 11.77 -12.38 8.79
CA LEU A 150 12.35 -13.67 8.44
C LEU A 150 13.11 -13.60 7.11
N LEU A 151 12.52 -12.99 6.09
CA LEU A 151 13.15 -12.77 4.78
C LEU A 151 14.39 -11.87 4.85
N LYS A 152 14.49 -11.00 5.86
CA LYS A 152 15.62 -10.09 6.06
C LYS A 152 16.67 -10.61 7.03
N GLY A 153 16.56 -11.86 7.45
CA GLY A 153 17.62 -12.56 8.14
C GLY A 153 17.37 -12.81 9.62
N VAL A 154 16.16 -12.61 10.13
CA VAL A 154 15.81 -13.22 11.43
C VAL A 154 15.86 -14.74 11.25
N ASN A 155 16.69 -15.41 12.03
CA ASN A 155 16.78 -16.85 11.97
C ASN A 155 15.53 -17.46 12.63
N GLN A 156 14.84 -18.31 11.88
CA GLN A 156 13.61 -18.96 12.36
C GLN A 156 13.89 -19.87 13.56
N ASP A 157 15.05 -20.50 13.62
CA ASP A 157 15.43 -21.42 14.68
C ASP A 157 15.68 -20.70 16.02
N ASP A 158 15.94 -19.38 15.98
CA ASP A 158 16.10 -18.54 17.17
C ASP A 158 14.75 -18.04 17.71
N CYS A 159 13.65 -18.30 16.99
CA CYS A 159 12.29 -17.96 17.41
C CYS A 159 11.60 -19.19 18.01
N ALA A 160 11.18 -19.08 19.27
CA ALA A 160 10.47 -20.17 19.96
C ALA A 160 9.10 -20.45 19.33
N ALA A 161 8.41 -19.40 18.84
CA ALA A 161 7.15 -19.52 18.11
C ALA A 161 6.76 -18.19 17.44
N ILE A 162 5.80 -18.28 16.52
CA ILE A 162 5.04 -17.13 16.01
C ILE A 162 3.68 -17.13 16.71
N LEU A 163 3.34 -16.02 17.34
CA LEU A 163 2.07 -15.84 18.08
C LEU A 163 1.12 -14.99 17.23
N ASP A 164 -0.13 -15.41 17.11
CA ASP A 164 -1.18 -14.64 16.42
C ASP A 164 -2.52 -14.74 17.15
N ASN A 165 -3.29 -13.66 17.14
CA ASN A 165 -4.63 -13.62 17.73
C ASN A 165 -5.70 -14.28 16.82
N SER A 166 -5.38 -14.55 15.57
CA SER A 166 -6.30 -15.16 14.62
C SER A 166 -6.29 -16.67 14.75
N VAL A 167 -7.43 -17.26 15.09
CA VAL A 167 -7.60 -18.72 15.16
C VAL A 167 -7.28 -19.39 13.82
N ALA A 168 -7.54 -18.72 12.70
CA ALA A 168 -7.24 -19.26 11.37
C ALA A 168 -5.73 -19.34 11.04
N LYS A 169 -4.87 -18.73 11.88
CA LYS A 169 -3.40 -18.69 11.70
C LYS A 169 -2.67 -19.48 12.78
N GLN A 170 -3.38 -20.07 13.69
CA GLN A 170 -2.90 -21.02 14.71
C GLN A 170 -2.96 -22.44 14.19
#